data_2eb3ee2254fcd7844e19407b1364f72c
#
_entry.id   2eb3ee2254fcd7844e19407b1364f72c
#
_cell.length_a   1.000
_cell.length_b   1.000
_cell.length_c   1.000
_cell.angle_alpha   90.00
_cell.angle_beta   90.00
_cell.angle_gamma   90.00
#
_symmetry.space_group_name_H-M   'P 1'
#
loop_
_entity.id
_entity.type
_entity.pdbx_description
1 polymer ?
#
loop_
_entity_poly.entity_id
_entity_poly.type
_entity_poly.pdbx_seq_one_letter_code
_entity_poly.pdbx_strand_id
1 'polypeptide(L)'
;NGVRFATYKMARKRGVSRKQSAVLAKNLTINFNRKGMNGQTLNALYLFFNASVQGTANFLRGLRTSKRKQMAVSSLFAFAMAQAMLNEMWSDDDEDGESFYSNIEEHIKERNMIFMMPWAGEGEYAKIPLPYGYNIFHNLGTATSEMMMGIRSAGEASAFLTSGFLGSFNPLGFSKSDDLLKTLGKTAMPTAGVPLLEIYMNENFFGAPVYTENFPIGAKRADSALAKKRTSE
;
A
#
# COMPACT_ATOMS: atom_id res chain seq x y z
N ASN A 1 -20.97 1.68 12.91
CA ASN A 1 -21.69 0.91 13.98
C ASN A 1 -22.80 0.00 13.42
N GLY A 2 -23.41 0.29 12.26
CA GLY A 2 -24.50 -0.50 11.67
C GLY A 2 -24.16 -1.98 11.48
N VAL A 3 -22.99 -2.29 10.93
CA VAL A 3 -22.55 -3.68 10.68
C VAL A 3 -22.39 -4.48 11.98
N ARG A 4 -21.83 -3.86 13.01
CA ARG A 4 -21.70 -4.49 14.35
C ARG A 4 -23.08 -4.79 14.97
N PHE A 5 -24.01 -3.84 14.83
CA PHE A 5 -25.37 -4.03 15.34
C PHE A 5 -26.14 -5.11 14.58
N ALA A 6 -26.00 -5.14 13.26
CA ALA A 6 -26.56 -6.19 12.41
C ALA A 6 -26.03 -7.58 12.82
N THR A 7 -24.72 -7.71 13.02
CA THR A 7 -24.09 -8.96 13.48
C THR A 7 -24.60 -9.39 14.85
N TYR A 8 -24.73 -8.46 15.80
CA TYR A 8 -25.32 -8.74 17.10
C TYR A 8 -26.74 -9.28 16.96
N LYS A 9 -27.61 -8.60 16.20
CA LYS A 9 -29.00 -9.05 15.97
C LYS A 9 -29.05 -10.44 15.31
N MET A 10 -28.23 -10.69 14.28
CA MET A 10 -28.18 -11.99 13.62
C MET A 10 -27.74 -13.12 14.56
N ALA A 11 -26.72 -12.88 15.37
CA ALA A 11 -26.24 -13.84 16.36
C ALA A 11 -27.33 -14.14 17.41
N ARG A 12 -28.02 -13.11 17.90
CA ARG A 12 -29.16 -13.28 18.83
C ARG A 12 -30.30 -14.09 18.19
N LYS A 13 -30.61 -13.81 16.94
CA LYS A 13 -31.67 -14.52 16.19
C LYS A 13 -31.35 -16.02 15.99
N ARG A 14 -30.04 -16.37 15.98
CA ARG A 14 -29.53 -17.75 15.88
C ARG A 14 -29.40 -18.44 17.26
N GLY A 15 -29.91 -17.87 18.34
CA GLY A 15 -29.85 -18.44 19.67
C GLY A 15 -28.53 -18.25 20.43
N VAL A 16 -27.57 -17.49 19.86
CA VAL A 16 -26.30 -17.21 20.53
C VAL A 16 -26.54 -16.34 21.76
N SER A 17 -25.87 -16.64 22.88
CA SER A 17 -26.00 -15.90 24.12
C SER A 17 -25.72 -14.40 23.94
N ARG A 18 -26.31 -13.54 24.79
CA ARG A 18 -26.13 -12.09 24.76
C ARG A 18 -24.64 -11.69 24.81
N LYS A 19 -23.91 -12.33 25.73
CA LYS A 19 -22.46 -12.08 25.93
C LYS A 19 -21.63 -12.46 24.67
N GLN A 20 -21.88 -13.64 24.13
CA GLN A 20 -21.20 -14.12 22.93
C GLN A 20 -21.55 -13.28 21.68
N SER A 21 -22.83 -12.90 21.54
CA SER A 21 -23.27 -12.02 20.42
C SER A 21 -22.57 -10.66 20.47
N ALA A 22 -22.40 -10.09 21.68
CA ALA A 22 -21.66 -8.84 21.85
C ALA A 22 -20.17 -8.99 21.53
N VAL A 23 -19.54 -10.12 21.90
CA VAL A 23 -18.14 -10.41 21.56
C VAL A 23 -17.96 -10.58 20.05
N LEU A 24 -18.86 -11.32 19.39
CA LEU A 24 -18.84 -11.48 17.93
C LEU A 24 -18.96 -10.13 17.22
N ALA A 25 -19.89 -9.29 17.65
CA ALA A 25 -20.09 -7.96 17.06
C ALA A 25 -18.88 -7.04 17.27
N LYS A 26 -18.21 -7.09 18.42
CA LYS A 26 -16.98 -6.32 18.69
C LYS A 26 -15.81 -6.78 17.83
N ASN A 27 -15.67 -8.09 17.62
CA ASN A 27 -14.53 -8.68 16.89
C ASN A 27 -14.72 -8.72 15.37
N LEU A 28 -15.88 -8.35 14.87
CA LEU A 28 -16.14 -8.30 13.42
C LEU A 28 -15.29 -7.25 12.69
N THR A 29 -15.03 -6.15 13.37
CA THR A 29 -14.12 -5.10 12.94
C THR A 29 -12.95 -5.00 13.92
N ILE A 30 -12.07 -4.04 13.73
CA ILE A 30 -10.95 -3.81 14.65
C ILE A 30 -11.47 -3.55 16.05
N ASN A 31 -11.04 -4.36 17.01
CA ASN A 31 -11.39 -4.22 18.41
C ASN A 31 -10.23 -3.56 19.17
N PHE A 32 -10.29 -2.25 19.32
CA PHE A 32 -9.25 -1.45 19.99
C PHE A 32 -8.98 -1.85 21.46
N ASN A 33 -9.90 -2.61 22.09
CA ASN A 33 -9.69 -3.13 23.43
C ASN A 33 -8.84 -4.42 23.48
N ARG A 34 -8.60 -5.07 22.33
CA ARG A 34 -7.68 -6.21 22.23
C ARG A 34 -6.26 -5.69 22.00
N LYS A 35 -5.58 -5.43 23.12
CA LYS A 35 -4.19 -4.98 23.13
C LYS A 35 -3.38 -6.05 23.86
N GLY A 36 -2.18 -6.36 23.34
CA GLY A 36 -1.19 -7.14 24.07
C GLY A 36 -0.62 -6.32 25.25
N MET A 37 0.20 -6.94 26.08
CA MET A 37 0.82 -6.27 27.25
C MET A 37 1.48 -4.94 26.90
N ASN A 38 2.20 -4.89 25.78
CA ASN A 38 2.89 -3.69 25.28
C ASN A 38 2.06 -2.89 24.27
N GLY A 39 0.79 -3.28 24.06
CA GLY A 39 -0.05 -2.70 23.00
C GLY A 39 -0.41 -1.23 23.21
N GLN A 40 -0.40 -0.76 24.47
CA GLN A 40 -0.63 0.66 24.75
C GLN A 40 0.57 1.50 24.33
N THR A 41 1.78 1.08 24.71
CA THR A 41 3.03 1.77 24.36
C THR A 41 3.26 1.77 22.87
N LEU A 42 3.09 0.62 22.20
CA LEU A 42 3.23 0.51 20.75
C LEU A 42 2.21 1.37 19.99
N ASN A 43 0.98 1.44 20.49
CA ASN A 43 -0.06 2.28 19.87
C ASN A 43 0.16 3.77 20.11
N ALA A 44 0.86 4.16 21.17
CA ALA A 44 1.25 5.53 21.42
C ALA A 44 2.42 5.96 20.53
N LEU A 45 3.36 5.06 20.28
CA LEU A 45 4.53 5.31 19.42
C LEU A 45 4.19 5.22 17.92
N TYR A 46 3.38 4.24 17.54
CA TYR A 46 3.01 3.96 16.15
C TYR A 46 1.50 4.00 16.00
N LEU A 47 1.00 5.04 15.36
CA LEU A 47 -0.42 5.19 15.07
C LEU A 47 -0.89 3.99 14.23
N PHE A 48 -2.09 3.50 14.53
CA PHE A 48 -2.71 2.37 13.83
C PHE A 48 -2.01 1.00 13.94
N PHE A 49 -0.95 0.84 14.74
CA PHE A 49 -0.28 -0.46 14.94
C PHE A 49 -1.29 -1.58 15.22
N ASN A 50 -2.12 -1.40 16.25
CA ASN A 50 -3.12 -2.40 16.63
C ASN A 50 -4.17 -2.63 15.53
N ALA A 51 -4.53 -1.58 14.78
CA ALA A 51 -5.46 -1.66 13.67
C ALA A 51 -4.89 -2.48 12.52
N SER A 52 -3.64 -2.25 12.17
CA SER A 52 -2.93 -2.97 11.11
C SER A 52 -2.78 -4.46 11.44
N VAL A 53 -2.31 -4.78 12.65
CA VAL A 53 -2.14 -6.19 13.10
C VAL A 53 -3.47 -6.95 13.10
N GLN A 54 -4.53 -6.37 13.66
CA GLN A 54 -5.84 -7.02 13.67
C GLN A 54 -6.46 -7.10 12.27
N GLY A 55 -6.29 -6.07 11.45
CA GLY A 55 -6.75 -6.04 10.06
C GLY A 55 -6.13 -7.16 9.25
N THR A 56 -4.80 -7.29 9.31
CA THR A 56 -4.03 -8.36 8.65
C THR A 56 -4.48 -9.75 9.14
N ALA A 57 -4.57 -9.95 10.46
CA ALA A 57 -4.99 -11.23 11.02
C ALA A 57 -6.42 -11.62 10.60
N ASN A 58 -7.34 -10.67 10.57
CA ASN A 58 -8.73 -10.90 10.13
C ASN A 58 -8.82 -11.16 8.63
N PHE A 59 -8.01 -10.49 7.83
CA PHE A 59 -7.93 -10.70 6.39
C PHE A 59 -7.43 -12.13 6.08
N LEU A 60 -6.29 -12.54 6.66
CA LEU A 60 -5.72 -13.87 6.47
C LEU A 60 -6.66 -14.98 6.96
N ARG A 61 -7.30 -14.80 8.12
CA ARG A 61 -8.32 -15.73 8.61
C ARG A 61 -9.50 -15.85 7.64
N GLY A 62 -9.99 -14.69 7.16
CA GLY A 62 -11.09 -14.66 6.20
C GLY A 62 -10.73 -15.33 4.89
N LEU A 63 -9.49 -15.17 4.41
CA LEU A 63 -9.00 -15.83 3.20
C LEU A 63 -8.95 -17.36 3.39
N ARG A 64 -8.46 -17.83 4.55
CA ARG A 64 -8.38 -19.26 4.86
C ARG A 64 -9.76 -19.94 4.97
N THR A 65 -10.79 -19.23 5.45
CA THR A 65 -12.08 -19.84 5.82
C THR A 65 -13.21 -19.61 4.81
N SER A 66 -13.07 -18.68 3.88
CA SER A 66 -14.13 -18.28 2.97
C SER A 66 -13.82 -18.61 1.52
N LYS A 67 -14.51 -19.59 0.94
CA LYS A 67 -14.40 -19.93 -0.50
C LYS A 67 -14.70 -18.73 -1.41
N ARG A 68 -15.65 -17.87 -1.03
CA ARG A 68 -15.97 -16.66 -1.81
C ARG A 68 -14.79 -15.69 -1.86
N LYS A 69 -14.07 -15.52 -0.75
CA LYS A 69 -12.87 -14.67 -0.72
C LYS A 69 -11.73 -15.29 -1.52
N GLN A 70 -11.56 -16.62 -1.44
CA GLN A 70 -10.56 -17.33 -2.26
C GLN A 70 -10.85 -17.15 -3.75
N MET A 71 -12.11 -17.33 -4.16
CA MET A 71 -12.52 -17.10 -5.57
C MET A 71 -12.26 -15.65 -6.00
N ALA A 72 -12.64 -14.67 -5.19
CA ALA A 72 -12.41 -13.25 -5.51
C ALA A 72 -10.92 -12.94 -5.69
N VAL A 73 -10.07 -13.48 -4.82
CA VAL A 73 -8.61 -13.29 -4.89
C VAL A 73 -8.03 -14.00 -6.12
N SER A 74 -8.44 -15.23 -6.40
CA SER A 74 -8.00 -15.96 -7.61
C SER A 74 -8.45 -15.27 -8.90
N SER A 75 -9.65 -14.72 -8.91
CA SER A 75 -10.16 -13.96 -10.06
C SER A 75 -9.37 -12.67 -10.25
N LEU A 76 -9.03 -11.97 -9.15
CA LEU A 76 -8.21 -10.76 -9.21
C LEU A 76 -6.79 -11.05 -9.72
N PHE A 77 -6.19 -12.15 -9.27
CA PHE A 77 -4.90 -12.63 -9.76
C PHE A 77 -4.93 -12.92 -11.27
N ALA A 78 -5.90 -13.73 -11.72
CA ALA A 78 -6.03 -14.07 -13.13
C ALA A 78 -6.34 -12.84 -14.01
N PHE A 79 -7.19 -11.93 -13.50
CA PHE A 79 -7.48 -10.65 -14.14
C PHE A 79 -6.21 -9.82 -14.29
N ALA A 80 -5.39 -9.70 -13.23
CA ALA A 80 -4.16 -8.93 -13.26
C ALA A 80 -3.14 -9.49 -14.25
N MET A 81 -3.04 -10.83 -14.35
CA MET A 81 -2.20 -11.46 -15.39
C MET A 81 -2.64 -11.07 -16.80
N ALA A 82 -3.93 -11.22 -17.09
CA ALA A 82 -4.49 -10.87 -18.40
C ALA A 82 -4.33 -9.37 -18.69
N GLN A 83 -4.56 -8.53 -17.68
CA GLN A 83 -4.42 -7.08 -17.79
C GLN A 83 -2.98 -6.66 -18.11
N ALA A 84 -1.99 -7.24 -17.43
CA ALA A 84 -0.57 -6.93 -17.71
C ALA A 84 -0.18 -7.34 -19.14
N MET A 85 -0.64 -8.50 -19.61
CA MET A 85 -0.43 -8.94 -20.99
C MET A 85 -1.08 -7.97 -22.00
N LEU A 86 -2.32 -7.55 -21.75
CA LEU A 86 -3.01 -6.61 -22.62
C LEU A 86 -2.36 -5.24 -22.62
N ASN A 87 -1.92 -4.75 -21.47
CA ASN A 87 -1.23 -3.47 -21.38
C ASN A 87 0.07 -3.48 -22.18
N GLU A 88 0.85 -4.55 -22.09
CA GLU A 88 2.07 -4.69 -22.88
C GLU A 88 1.78 -4.76 -24.39
N MET A 89 0.74 -5.52 -24.77
CA MET A 89 0.33 -5.61 -26.19
C MET A 89 -0.24 -4.30 -26.75
N TRP A 90 -0.79 -3.43 -25.92
CA TRP A 90 -1.40 -2.15 -26.30
C TRP A 90 -0.47 -0.96 -26.05
N SER A 91 0.67 -1.22 -25.44
CA SER A 91 1.67 -0.20 -25.23
C SER A 91 2.52 -0.05 -26.48
N ASP A 92 2.70 1.19 -26.93
CA ASP A 92 3.72 1.51 -27.89
C ASP A 92 5.10 1.53 -27.22
N ASP A 93 6.16 1.41 -28.01
CA ASP A 93 7.53 1.54 -27.54
C ASP A 93 7.92 3.03 -27.48
N ASP A 94 8.73 3.38 -26.51
CA ASP A 94 9.35 4.70 -26.42
C ASP A 94 10.55 4.85 -27.39
N GLU A 95 11.23 6.00 -27.33
CA GLU A 95 12.40 6.29 -28.20
C GLU A 95 13.57 5.31 -27.96
N ASP A 96 13.63 4.67 -26.77
CA ASP A 96 14.67 3.71 -26.38
C ASP A 96 14.25 2.25 -26.72
N GLY A 97 13.04 2.04 -27.23
CA GLY A 97 12.48 0.73 -27.58
C GLY A 97 11.96 -0.08 -26.38
N GLU A 98 11.66 0.61 -25.28
CA GLU A 98 10.99 0.04 -24.12
C GLU A 98 9.50 0.39 -24.15
N SER A 99 8.63 -0.52 -23.70
CA SER A 99 7.20 -0.24 -23.70
C SER A 99 6.85 0.85 -22.67
N PHE A 100 5.97 1.78 -23.03
CA PHE A 100 5.47 2.79 -22.11
C PHE A 100 4.86 2.17 -20.85
N TYR A 101 4.26 0.97 -20.95
CA TYR A 101 3.75 0.25 -19.79
C TYR A 101 4.88 -0.18 -18.84
N SER A 102 6.01 -0.67 -19.35
CA SER A 102 7.14 -1.07 -18.52
C SER A 102 7.73 0.12 -17.77
N ASN A 103 7.72 1.31 -18.37
CA ASN A 103 8.24 2.56 -17.80
C ASN A 103 7.33 3.21 -16.75
N ILE A 104 6.09 2.72 -16.53
CA ILE A 104 5.23 3.22 -15.46
C ILE A 104 5.88 2.91 -14.11
N GLU A 105 6.01 3.95 -13.27
CA GLU A 105 6.62 3.85 -11.96
C GLU A 105 6.00 2.74 -11.09
N GLU A 106 6.85 1.94 -10.46
CA GLU A 106 6.47 0.78 -9.64
C GLU A 106 5.41 1.12 -8.58
N HIS A 107 5.54 2.26 -7.91
CA HIS A 107 4.60 2.66 -6.87
C HIS A 107 3.18 2.95 -7.40
N ILE A 108 3.06 3.29 -8.69
CA ILE A 108 1.77 3.45 -9.36
C ILE A 108 1.16 2.08 -9.64
N LYS A 109 1.94 1.15 -10.21
CA LYS A 109 1.53 -0.24 -10.48
C LYS A 109 1.15 -0.98 -9.19
N GLU A 110 1.87 -0.76 -8.09
CA GLU A 110 1.61 -1.41 -6.80
C GLU A 110 0.23 -1.11 -6.20
N ARG A 111 -0.33 0.05 -6.51
CA ARG A 111 -1.55 0.57 -5.87
C ARG A 111 -2.75 0.70 -6.78
N ASN A 112 -2.54 0.55 -8.08
CA ASN A 112 -3.58 0.80 -9.08
C ASN A 112 -3.64 -0.33 -10.11
N MET A 113 -4.83 -0.56 -10.63
CA MET A 113 -5.01 -1.22 -11.92
C MET A 113 -4.68 -0.22 -13.01
N ILE A 114 -3.81 -0.60 -13.93
CA ILE A 114 -3.40 0.23 -15.06
C ILE A 114 -4.11 -0.26 -16.32
N PHE A 115 -4.57 0.67 -17.14
CA PHE A 115 -5.16 0.40 -18.45
C PHE A 115 -4.52 1.32 -19.47
N MET A 116 -3.66 0.76 -20.33
CA MET A 116 -3.09 1.50 -21.46
C MET A 116 -4.20 1.91 -22.42
N MET A 117 -4.12 3.14 -22.94
CA MET A 117 -5.14 3.73 -23.80
C MET A 117 -4.53 4.22 -25.12
N PRO A 118 -4.17 3.31 -26.05
CA PRO A 118 -3.47 3.69 -27.30
C PRO A 118 -4.28 4.65 -28.17
N TRP A 119 -5.60 4.72 -27.98
CA TRP A 119 -6.47 5.68 -28.68
C TRP A 119 -6.44 7.11 -28.11
N ALA A 120 -5.87 7.32 -26.93
CA ALA A 120 -5.83 8.63 -26.28
C ALA A 120 -4.51 9.38 -26.58
N GLY A 121 -3.44 8.64 -26.92
CA GLY A 121 -2.11 9.16 -27.19
C GLY A 121 -1.02 8.17 -26.80
N GLU A 122 0.20 8.43 -27.24
CA GLU A 122 1.37 7.62 -26.89
C GLU A 122 1.60 7.65 -25.37
N GLY A 123 1.74 6.47 -24.75
CA GLY A 123 2.00 6.32 -23.32
C GLY A 123 0.84 6.70 -22.39
N GLU A 124 -0.32 7.10 -22.92
CA GLU A 124 -1.46 7.47 -22.09
C GLU A 124 -2.11 6.24 -21.43
N TYR A 125 -2.42 6.37 -20.14
CA TYR A 125 -3.06 5.30 -19.38
C TYR A 125 -4.06 5.82 -18.34
N ALA A 126 -5.08 5.02 -18.07
CA ALA A 126 -5.97 5.20 -16.94
C ALA A 126 -5.50 4.36 -15.75
N LYS A 127 -5.73 4.87 -14.54
CA LYS A 127 -5.44 4.15 -13.29
C LYS A 127 -6.65 4.11 -12.38
N ILE A 128 -6.96 2.92 -11.86
CA ILE A 128 -8.04 2.71 -10.89
C ILE A 128 -7.42 2.20 -9.59
N PRO A 129 -7.60 2.92 -8.46
CA PRO A 129 -7.03 2.51 -7.18
C PRO A 129 -7.54 1.13 -6.75
N LEU A 130 -6.63 0.26 -6.34
CA LEU A 130 -6.95 -1.05 -5.80
C LEU A 130 -7.41 -0.95 -4.34
N PRO A 131 -8.40 -1.77 -3.92
CA PRO A 131 -8.77 -1.86 -2.52
C PRO A 131 -7.59 -2.30 -1.66
N TYR A 132 -7.43 -1.67 -0.51
CA TYR A 132 -6.34 -1.93 0.41
C TYR A 132 -6.23 -3.40 0.81
N GLY A 133 -5.04 -3.97 0.66
CA GLY A 133 -4.75 -5.38 0.92
C GLY A 133 -5.09 -6.34 -0.22
N TYR A 134 -5.95 -5.96 -1.17
CA TYR A 134 -6.23 -6.76 -2.36
C TYR A 134 -5.20 -6.50 -3.47
N ASN A 135 -4.55 -5.35 -3.45
CA ASN A 135 -3.45 -5.02 -4.36
C ASN A 135 -2.33 -6.08 -4.38
N ILE A 136 -2.06 -6.78 -3.28
CA ILE A 136 -1.07 -7.86 -3.23
C ILE A 136 -1.38 -8.97 -4.25
N PHE A 137 -2.62 -9.36 -4.38
CA PHE A 137 -3.01 -10.42 -5.31
C PHE A 137 -3.02 -9.95 -6.76
N HIS A 138 -3.34 -8.69 -6.97
CA HIS A 138 -3.19 -8.03 -8.25
C HIS A 138 -1.71 -7.96 -8.62
N ASN A 139 -0.86 -7.45 -7.74
CA ASN A 139 0.57 -7.34 -7.94
C ASN A 139 1.22 -8.72 -8.21
N LEU A 140 0.74 -9.78 -7.52
CA LEU A 140 1.21 -11.14 -7.77
C LEU A 140 0.88 -11.57 -9.19
N GLY A 141 -0.33 -11.29 -9.68
CA GLY A 141 -0.73 -11.57 -11.07
C GLY A 141 0.10 -10.78 -12.07
N THR A 142 0.25 -9.49 -11.87
CA THR A 142 1.07 -8.60 -12.70
C THR A 142 2.52 -9.08 -12.76
N ALA A 143 3.17 -9.29 -11.60
CA ALA A 143 4.56 -9.76 -11.55
C ALA A 143 4.74 -11.12 -12.22
N THR A 144 3.79 -12.04 -12.05
CA THR A 144 3.82 -13.35 -12.70
C THR A 144 3.78 -13.20 -14.22
N SER A 145 2.89 -12.36 -14.74
CA SER A 145 2.75 -12.10 -16.16
C SER A 145 4.01 -11.43 -16.75
N GLU A 146 4.51 -10.38 -16.08
CA GLU A 146 5.71 -9.65 -16.51
C GLU A 146 6.96 -10.56 -16.51
N MET A 147 7.07 -11.48 -15.54
CA MET A 147 8.12 -12.51 -15.55
C MET A 147 7.97 -13.49 -16.73
N MET A 148 6.75 -13.91 -17.04
CA MET A 148 6.49 -14.82 -18.18
C MET A 148 6.82 -14.16 -19.53
N MET A 149 6.61 -12.86 -19.63
CA MET A 149 6.94 -12.08 -20.85
C MET A 149 8.44 -11.66 -20.90
N GLY A 150 9.21 -11.92 -19.85
CA GLY A 150 10.62 -11.54 -19.77
C GLY A 150 10.89 -10.07 -19.46
N ILE A 151 9.84 -9.30 -19.13
CA ILE A 151 9.92 -7.86 -18.79
C ILE A 151 10.57 -7.68 -17.40
N ARG A 152 10.34 -8.62 -16.49
CA ARG A 152 10.77 -8.54 -15.08
C ARG A 152 11.57 -9.78 -14.70
N SER A 153 12.71 -9.58 -14.07
CA SER A 153 13.48 -10.67 -13.46
C SER A 153 12.84 -11.16 -12.15
N ALA A 154 13.20 -12.36 -11.71
CA ALA A 154 12.73 -12.91 -10.43
C ALA A 154 13.13 -12.04 -9.22
N GLY A 155 14.28 -11.37 -9.27
CA GLY A 155 14.74 -10.44 -8.25
C GLY A 155 13.84 -9.19 -8.16
N GLU A 156 13.56 -8.57 -9.28
CA GLU A 156 12.66 -7.40 -9.39
C GLU A 156 11.23 -7.77 -8.99
N ALA A 157 10.73 -8.93 -9.41
CA ALA A 157 9.42 -9.42 -9.00
C ALA A 157 9.31 -9.57 -7.48
N SER A 158 10.34 -10.14 -6.85
CA SER A 158 10.37 -10.29 -5.39
C SER A 158 10.43 -8.95 -4.66
N ALA A 159 11.18 -7.98 -5.18
CA ALA A 159 11.24 -6.62 -4.64
C ALA A 159 9.88 -5.90 -4.75
N PHE A 160 9.24 -5.96 -5.92
CA PHE A 160 7.92 -5.40 -6.18
C PHE A 160 6.84 -5.99 -5.25
N LEU A 161 6.81 -7.32 -5.11
CA LEU A 161 5.86 -7.99 -4.22
C LEU A 161 6.10 -7.67 -2.75
N THR A 162 7.38 -7.62 -2.33
CA THR A 162 7.75 -7.25 -0.96
C THR A 162 7.37 -5.81 -0.65
N SER A 163 7.65 -4.89 -1.56
CA SER A 163 7.27 -3.48 -1.44
C SER A 163 5.74 -3.31 -1.33
N GLY A 164 4.98 -3.94 -2.23
CA GLY A 164 3.52 -3.91 -2.21
C GLY A 164 2.92 -4.54 -0.94
N PHE A 165 3.49 -5.65 -0.46
CA PHE A 165 3.07 -6.29 0.79
C PHE A 165 3.35 -5.39 2.00
N LEU A 166 4.56 -4.89 2.12
CA LEU A 166 4.95 -4.01 3.22
C LEU A 166 4.13 -2.72 3.19
N GLY A 167 3.92 -2.12 2.03
CA GLY A 167 3.07 -0.94 1.88
C GLY A 167 1.61 -1.17 2.30
N SER A 168 1.11 -2.41 2.15
CA SER A 168 -0.28 -2.76 2.49
C SER A 168 -0.49 -3.20 3.95
N PHE A 169 0.50 -3.84 4.57
CA PHE A 169 0.32 -4.45 5.91
C PHE A 169 1.27 -3.93 6.98
N ASN A 170 2.11 -2.99 6.64
CA ASN A 170 3.06 -2.46 7.61
C ASN A 170 2.35 -1.67 8.72
N PRO A 171 2.43 -2.13 9.98
CA PRO A 171 1.85 -1.44 11.12
C PRO A 171 2.62 -0.18 11.52
N LEU A 172 3.84 0.00 11.03
CA LEU A 172 4.75 1.08 11.43
C LEU A 172 4.73 2.27 10.46
N GLY A 173 4.07 2.12 9.30
CA GLY A 173 4.11 3.10 8.20
C GLY A 173 5.41 2.94 7.39
N PHE A 174 5.30 2.58 6.12
CA PHE A 174 6.45 2.43 5.23
C PHE A 174 6.61 3.65 4.36
N SER A 175 7.84 4.15 4.30
CA SER A 175 8.26 5.07 3.26
C SER A 175 9.10 4.32 2.24
N LYS A 176 8.79 4.51 0.95
CA LYS A 176 9.59 3.98 -0.14
C LYS A 176 10.76 4.95 -0.35
N SER A 177 11.97 4.54 -0.02
CA SER A 177 13.18 5.23 -0.44
C SER A 177 14.09 4.22 -1.13
N ASP A 178 14.85 4.67 -2.10
CA ASP A 178 15.79 3.84 -2.87
C ASP A 178 16.93 3.29 -1.99
N ASP A 179 17.08 3.84 -0.77
CA ASP A 179 18.09 3.42 0.20
C ASP A 179 17.45 2.57 1.30
N LEU A 180 17.87 1.31 1.42
CA LEU A 180 17.43 0.36 2.43
C LEU A 180 17.61 0.90 3.86
N LEU A 181 18.72 1.57 4.15
CA LEU A 181 19.00 2.16 5.45
C LEU A 181 18.03 3.31 5.79
N LYS A 182 17.70 4.15 4.80
CA LYS A 182 16.70 5.21 4.95
C LYS A 182 15.32 4.62 5.18
N THR A 183 14.96 3.58 4.43
CA THR A 183 13.67 2.88 4.58
C THR A 183 13.54 2.24 5.96
N LEU A 184 14.58 1.57 6.45
CA LEU A 184 14.61 0.99 7.78
C LEU A 184 14.54 2.07 8.88
N GLY A 185 15.28 3.18 8.71
CA GLY A 185 15.24 4.31 9.63
C GLY A 185 13.86 4.95 9.72
N LYS A 186 13.24 5.24 8.58
CA LYS A 186 11.87 5.78 8.52
C LYS A 186 10.84 4.80 9.09
N THR A 187 11.02 3.48 8.87
CA THR A 187 10.13 2.44 9.39
C THR A 187 10.23 2.28 10.90
N ALA A 188 11.44 2.33 11.45
CA ALA A 188 11.68 2.18 12.89
C ALA A 188 11.31 3.44 13.68
N MET A 189 11.19 4.60 13.02
CA MET A 189 10.87 5.88 13.68
C MET A 189 9.42 5.87 14.18
N PRO A 190 9.16 6.22 15.45
CA PRO A 190 7.82 6.47 15.94
C PRO A 190 7.10 7.54 15.11
N THR A 191 5.80 7.37 14.87
CA THR A 191 5.00 8.25 13.99
C THR A 191 5.13 9.73 14.36
N ALA A 192 5.27 10.05 15.65
CA ALA A 192 5.49 11.42 16.10
C ALA A 192 6.86 11.99 15.69
N GLY A 193 7.84 11.15 15.43
CA GLY A 193 9.19 11.55 14.99
C GLY A 193 9.35 11.65 13.47
N VAL A 194 8.40 11.09 12.70
CA VAL A 194 8.49 11.07 11.22
C VAL A 194 8.66 12.45 10.61
N PRO A 195 7.91 13.51 11.01
CA PRO A 195 8.10 14.84 10.43
C PRO A 195 9.50 15.42 10.65
N LEU A 196 10.11 15.17 11.81
CA LEU A 196 11.48 15.60 12.09
C LEU A 196 12.49 14.86 11.22
N LEU A 197 12.27 13.56 11.02
CA LEU A 197 13.12 12.75 10.16
C LEU A 197 13.01 13.17 8.69
N GLU A 198 11.79 13.45 8.21
CA GLU A 198 11.55 13.96 6.85
C GLU A 198 12.23 15.29 6.60
N ILE A 199 12.19 16.20 7.56
CA ILE A 199 12.90 17.48 7.49
C ILE A 199 14.42 17.24 7.48
N TYR A 200 14.93 16.38 8.37
CA TYR A 200 16.36 16.08 8.46
C TYR A 200 16.90 15.44 7.19
N MET A 201 16.14 14.53 6.58
CA MET A 201 16.52 13.84 5.35
C MET A 201 16.16 14.63 4.08
N ASN A 202 15.46 15.75 4.23
CA ASN A 202 14.87 16.52 3.14
C ASN A 202 14.04 15.64 2.15
N GLU A 203 13.33 14.65 2.70
CA GLU A 203 12.58 13.68 1.91
C GLU A 203 11.29 13.29 2.61
N ASN A 204 10.14 13.55 1.97
CA ASN A 204 8.84 13.16 2.52
C ASN A 204 8.54 11.66 2.34
N PHE A 205 7.36 11.23 2.80
CA PHE A 205 6.90 9.84 2.68
C PHE A 205 6.93 9.30 1.23
N PHE A 206 6.76 10.15 0.24
CA PHE A 206 6.71 9.79 -1.19
C PHE A 206 8.08 9.91 -1.89
N GLY A 207 9.14 10.22 -1.17
CA GLY A 207 10.46 10.42 -1.74
C GLY A 207 10.71 11.82 -2.33
N ALA A 208 9.72 12.72 -2.27
CA ALA A 208 9.88 14.08 -2.76
C ALA A 208 10.54 14.99 -1.70
N PRO A 209 11.41 15.95 -2.11
CA PRO A 209 12.06 16.86 -1.16
C PRO A 209 11.04 17.74 -0.43
N VAL A 210 11.21 17.88 0.88
CA VAL A 210 10.35 18.68 1.77
C VAL A 210 10.61 20.17 1.55
N TYR A 211 11.88 20.55 1.38
CA TYR A 211 12.31 21.91 1.10
C TYR A 211 13.33 21.94 -0.04
N THR A 212 13.47 23.11 -0.67
CA THR A 212 14.42 23.31 -1.75
C THR A 212 15.78 23.64 -1.15
N GLU A 213 16.80 22.86 -1.45
CA GLU A 213 18.15 23.12 -0.97
C GLU A 213 18.74 24.40 -1.60
N ASN A 214 19.55 25.10 -0.82
CA ASN A 214 20.35 26.20 -1.34
C ASN A 214 21.46 25.66 -2.24
N PHE A 215 21.53 26.16 -3.47
CA PHE A 215 22.67 25.84 -4.31
C PHE A 215 23.97 26.43 -3.74
N PRO A 216 25.10 25.73 -3.89
CA PRO A 216 26.37 26.19 -3.35
C PRO A 216 26.89 27.50 -4.00
N ILE A 217 26.32 27.90 -5.14
CA ILE A 217 26.70 29.10 -5.89
C ILE A 217 25.49 30.04 -5.92
N GLY A 218 25.63 31.21 -5.32
CA GLY A 218 24.62 32.27 -5.28
C GLY A 218 24.30 32.79 -3.89
N ALA A 219 23.42 33.80 -3.81
CA ALA A 219 22.95 34.32 -2.52
C ALA A 219 22.12 33.28 -1.78
N LYS A 220 22.48 32.97 -0.54
CA LYS A 220 21.69 32.06 0.32
C LYS A 220 20.30 32.67 0.56
N ARG A 221 19.28 31.88 0.31
CA ARG A 221 17.90 32.22 0.66
C ARG A 221 17.64 31.93 2.14
N ALA A 222 16.74 32.67 2.76
CA ALA A 222 16.28 32.37 4.11
C ALA A 222 15.56 31.02 4.13
N ASP A 223 15.66 30.28 5.22
CA ASP A 223 15.09 28.90 5.35
C ASP A 223 13.58 28.90 5.11
N SER A 224 12.86 29.95 5.55
CA SER A 224 11.43 30.15 5.27
C SER A 224 11.10 30.28 3.78
N ALA A 225 12.05 30.77 2.96
CA ALA A 225 11.87 30.91 1.52
C ALA A 225 12.19 29.61 0.76
N LEU A 226 12.79 28.60 1.43
CA LEU A 226 13.12 27.28 0.88
C LEU A 226 11.96 26.30 1.06
N ALA A 227 11.07 26.55 2.03
CA ALA A 227 9.92 25.71 2.26
C ALA A 227 8.98 25.70 1.02
N LYS A 228 8.52 24.52 0.64
CA LYS A 228 7.54 24.43 -0.43
C LYS A 228 6.17 24.89 0.06
N LYS A 229 5.38 25.53 -0.80
CA LYS A 229 4.03 26.07 -0.50
C LYS A 229 3.05 25.06 0.13
N ARG A 230 3.35 23.76 0.07
CA ARG A 230 2.53 22.68 0.64
C ARG A 230 3.15 22.01 1.86
N THR A 231 4.30 22.49 2.31
CA THR A 231 4.89 22.04 3.58
C THR A 231 4.10 22.75 4.68
N SER A 232 3.42 21.99 5.54
CA SER A 232 2.79 22.56 6.74
C SER A 232 3.88 23.17 7.61
N GLU A 233 3.71 24.39 7.99
CA GLU A 233 4.53 25.12 8.96
C GLU A 233 4.60 24.39 10.30
#